data_c7e9e4f134dae0a09e148e9e0dc3a02c
#
_entry.id   c7e9e4f134dae0a09e148e9e0dc3a02c
#
_cell.length_a   1.000
_cell.length_b   1.000
_cell.length_c   1.000
_cell.angle_alpha   90.00
_cell.angle_beta   90.00
_cell.angle_gamma   90.00
#
_symmetry.space_group_name_H-M   'P 1'
#
loop_
_entity.id
_entity.type
_entity.pdbx_description
1 polymer ?
#
loop_
_entity_poly.entity_id
_entity_poly.type
_entity_poly.pdbx_seq_one_letter_code
_entity_poly.pdbx_strand_id
1 'polypeptide(L)'
;DVTPGITFTNFFSQEITASFKYRHDQLFYASDGKGARLIPASFARTQKLNWRIKPGSAFFAKANLTRRVRHFTKPFRMDGNVSTETLLLELNMRTSPFKGFTDLEWYYNVSTEKTSKTDRQFFAVQQGDGSYVWRDQNNNELKEFDEFYPINYSNEIGDDSLQYVLRTFPSDELIPVIDLKTNLRLRLKPQRLIKKPNSFTAKTLAAISTESVFRIEEKSTETDLKQIYLMNFDKFLNDSTTLSGKISYQQDVYLFENELTNFRFRYLQTQSLTQYSLNLEKDLLLERSIRFLTRLGGRLGFELNLASSYNRSRSLSTSSSYSSSGREYEIQGYNVAPNISYRPFQDWEIALLLSYDDRTDRQPLLEGSTKPVSAVVTSVSLGSTYSFRGKGRLKAEIERTSAAIENEDLVSSTYELTLGNVKGETYIWNLYFDYRLSQFITASLNYDGRSLPEGNVIHTGKAEIRAVF
;
A
#
# COMPACT_ATOMS: atom_id res chain seq x y z
N ASP A 1 -30.86 26.46 -6.02
CA ASP A 1 -30.85 25.01 -6.29
C ASP A 1 -32.27 24.48 -6.41
N VAL A 2 -32.57 23.75 -7.49
CA VAL A 2 -33.83 23.01 -7.67
C VAL A 2 -33.46 21.54 -7.87
N THR A 3 -34.07 20.62 -7.12
CA THR A 3 -33.73 19.22 -7.15
C THR A 3 -34.98 18.33 -7.23
N PRO A 4 -35.64 18.22 -8.41
CA PRO A 4 -36.68 17.21 -8.60
C PRO A 4 -36.09 15.81 -8.59
N GLY A 5 -36.82 14.84 -8.03
CA GLY A 5 -36.40 13.43 -7.97
C GLY A 5 -37.62 12.51 -7.99
N ILE A 6 -37.45 11.32 -8.53
CA ILE A 6 -38.43 10.23 -8.55
C ILE A 6 -37.78 9.01 -7.90
N THR A 7 -38.49 8.37 -6.98
CA THR A 7 -38.04 7.15 -6.31
C THR A 7 -39.08 6.05 -6.52
N PHE A 8 -38.62 4.92 -7.06
CA PHE A 8 -39.37 3.69 -7.15
C PHE A 8 -38.88 2.73 -6.06
N THR A 9 -39.78 2.36 -5.15
CA THR A 9 -39.48 1.46 -4.04
C THR A 9 -40.19 0.13 -4.18
N ASN A 10 -39.57 -0.95 -3.71
CA ASN A 10 -40.13 -2.31 -3.68
C ASN A 10 -40.50 -2.93 -5.05
N PHE A 11 -39.92 -2.46 -6.15
CA PHE A 11 -40.08 -3.11 -7.44
C PHE A 11 -39.11 -4.30 -7.55
N PHE A 12 -39.61 -5.53 -7.40
CA PHE A 12 -38.81 -6.77 -7.36
C PHE A 12 -37.61 -6.71 -6.40
N SER A 13 -37.83 -6.26 -5.15
CA SER A 13 -36.77 -6.04 -4.15
C SER A 13 -35.72 -5.02 -4.59
N GLN A 14 -36.05 -4.12 -5.49
CA GLN A 14 -35.22 -3.05 -5.98
C GLN A 14 -35.73 -1.69 -5.53
N GLU A 15 -34.78 -0.79 -5.33
CA GLU A 15 -35.03 0.63 -5.10
C GLU A 15 -34.25 1.41 -6.15
N ILE A 16 -34.95 2.21 -6.94
CA ILE A 16 -34.35 3.05 -7.98
C ILE A 16 -34.71 4.49 -7.68
N THR A 17 -33.73 5.34 -7.51
CA THR A 17 -33.92 6.79 -7.33
C THR A 17 -33.21 7.52 -8.45
N ALA A 18 -33.95 8.27 -9.24
CA ALA A 18 -33.42 9.21 -10.22
C ALA A 18 -33.64 10.64 -9.73
N SER A 19 -32.65 11.49 -9.76
CA SER A 19 -32.75 12.89 -9.41
C SER A 19 -31.97 13.76 -10.39
N PHE A 20 -32.54 14.94 -10.61
CA PHE A 20 -31.92 15.97 -11.43
C PHE A 20 -31.78 17.24 -10.57
N LYS A 21 -30.55 17.78 -10.49
CA LYS A 21 -30.27 19.01 -9.77
C LYS A 21 -29.79 20.08 -10.73
N TYR A 22 -30.43 21.22 -10.69
CA TYR A 22 -29.99 22.42 -11.38
C TYR A 22 -29.49 23.44 -10.34
N ARG A 23 -28.27 23.93 -10.56
CA ARG A 23 -27.64 24.94 -9.70
C ARG A 23 -27.21 26.13 -10.55
N HIS A 24 -27.54 27.31 -10.09
CA HIS A 24 -27.11 28.56 -10.65
C HIS A 24 -26.29 29.31 -9.59
N ASP A 25 -25.05 29.60 -9.89
CA ASP A 25 -24.13 30.30 -9.00
C ASP A 25 -23.99 31.75 -9.49
N GLN A 26 -24.10 32.69 -8.57
CA GLN A 26 -23.83 34.10 -8.80
C GLN A 26 -22.63 34.53 -7.97
N LEU A 27 -21.72 35.28 -8.56
CA LEU A 27 -20.55 35.82 -7.89
C LEU A 27 -20.38 37.29 -8.19
N PHE A 28 -19.75 38.02 -7.30
CA PHE A 28 -19.37 39.40 -7.54
C PHE A 28 -18.31 39.46 -8.64
N TYR A 29 -18.53 40.30 -9.64
CA TYR A 29 -17.62 40.56 -10.73
C TYR A 29 -17.37 42.04 -10.84
N ALA A 30 -16.11 42.44 -10.77
CA ALA A 30 -15.65 43.82 -10.98
C ALA A 30 -15.28 43.96 -12.45
N SER A 31 -16.07 44.77 -13.21
CA SER A 31 -15.66 45.15 -14.57
C SER A 31 -15.19 46.61 -14.53
N ASP A 32 -14.24 46.91 -15.41
CA ASP A 32 -13.52 48.18 -15.50
C ASP A 32 -14.38 49.44 -15.12
N GLY A 33 -14.07 50.02 -13.98
CA GLY A 33 -14.64 51.29 -13.52
C GLY A 33 -16.08 51.27 -12.98
N LYS A 34 -16.74 50.13 -12.92
CA LYS A 34 -18.16 50.03 -12.50
C LYS A 34 -18.36 49.17 -11.27
N GLY A 35 -17.72 49.36 -10.19
CA GLY A 35 -17.93 48.62 -8.93
C GLY A 35 -18.32 47.13 -9.06
N ALA A 36 -18.08 46.30 -8.05
CA ALA A 36 -18.40 44.88 -8.08
C ALA A 36 -19.92 44.66 -8.10
N ARG A 37 -20.44 43.89 -9.06
CA ARG A 37 -21.85 43.50 -9.18
C ARG A 37 -22.00 41.99 -9.12
N LEU A 38 -23.11 41.55 -8.54
CA LEU A 38 -23.49 40.15 -8.51
C LEU A 38 -24.01 39.75 -9.90
N ILE A 39 -23.27 38.88 -10.61
CA ILE A 39 -23.66 38.40 -11.94
C ILE A 39 -23.67 36.87 -11.97
N PRO A 40 -24.43 36.25 -12.91
CA PRO A 40 -24.36 34.81 -13.10
C PRO A 40 -22.95 34.35 -13.41
N ALA A 41 -22.40 33.45 -12.57
CA ALA A 41 -21.04 32.93 -12.70
C ALA A 41 -21.03 31.56 -13.40
N SER A 42 -21.88 30.64 -12.97
CA SER A 42 -21.93 29.30 -13.56
C SER A 42 -23.31 28.66 -13.46
N PHE A 43 -23.56 27.71 -14.35
CA PHE A 43 -24.71 26.82 -14.35
C PHE A 43 -24.23 25.38 -14.23
N ALA A 44 -24.74 24.64 -13.25
CA ALA A 44 -24.41 23.22 -13.10
C ALA A 44 -25.69 22.36 -13.18
N ARG A 45 -25.63 21.34 -14.01
CA ARG A 45 -26.66 20.30 -14.13
C ARG A 45 -26.10 19.02 -13.57
N THR A 46 -26.76 18.42 -12.58
CA THR A 46 -26.34 17.15 -11.98
C THR A 46 -27.46 16.14 -12.14
N GLN A 47 -27.17 15.04 -12.79
CA GLN A 47 -28.05 13.89 -12.94
C GLN A 47 -27.50 12.78 -12.03
N LYS A 48 -28.38 12.20 -11.20
CA LYS A 48 -28.00 11.09 -10.32
C LYS A 48 -28.99 9.94 -10.52
N LEU A 49 -28.44 8.73 -10.63
CA LEU A 49 -29.19 7.48 -10.63
C LEU A 49 -28.62 6.60 -9.52
N ASN A 50 -29.43 6.29 -8.54
CA ASN A 50 -29.09 5.34 -7.49
C ASN A 50 -29.92 4.09 -7.70
N TRP A 51 -29.28 2.95 -7.77
CA TRP A 51 -29.92 1.65 -7.87
C TRP A 51 -29.45 0.75 -6.73
N ARG A 52 -30.39 0.18 -6.00
CA ARG A 52 -30.13 -0.76 -4.92
C ARG A 52 -31.01 -1.98 -5.13
N ILE A 53 -30.40 -3.16 -5.00
CA ILE A 53 -31.11 -4.44 -5.07
C ILE A 53 -30.71 -5.32 -3.89
N LYS A 54 -31.69 -5.88 -3.21
CA LYS A 54 -31.52 -6.77 -2.07
C LYS A 54 -32.64 -7.82 -2.06
N PRO A 55 -32.61 -8.80 -2.97
CA PRO A 55 -33.65 -9.82 -3.06
C PRO A 55 -33.65 -10.83 -1.89
N GLY A 56 -32.63 -10.81 -1.05
CA GLY A 56 -32.47 -11.70 0.11
C GLY A 56 -31.14 -11.46 0.80
N SER A 57 -30.79 -12.31 1.76
CA SER A 57 -29.53 -12.20 2.50
C SER A 57 -28.30 -12.62 1.69
N ALA A 58 -28.49 -13.37 0.58
CA ALA A 58 -27.39 -13.92 -0.22
C ALA A 58 -26.89 -12.99 -1.31
N PHE A 59 -27.62 -11.92 -1.62
CA PHE A 59 -27.24 -10.97 -2.67
C PHE A 59 -27.55 -9.53 -2.26
N PHE A 60 -26.59 -8.66 -2.49
CA PHE A 60 -26.72 -7.20 -2.37
C PHE A 60 -25.94 -6.53 -3.49
N ALA A 61 -26.55 -5.57 -4.16
CA ALA A 61 -25.84 -4.67 -5.07
C ALA A 61 -26.38 -3.23 -4.92
N LYS A 62 -25.47 -2.27 -5.02
CA LYS A 62 -25.76 -0.84 -5.03
C LYS A 62 -24.91 -0.19 -6.12
N ALA A 63 -25.56 0.52 -7.03
CA ALA A 63 -24.89 1.31 -8.05
C ALA A 63 -25.34 2.78 -7.94
N ASN A 64 -24.38 3.69 -8.00
CA ASN A 64 -24.58 5.13 -8.00
C ASN A 64 -23.93 5.70 -9.27
N LEU A 65 -24.72 6.31 -10.14
CA LEU A 65 -24.21 7.04 -11.29
C LEU A 65 -24.50 8.52 -11.09
N THR A 66 -23.49 9.36 -11.20
CA THR A 66 -23.62 10.81 -11.13
C THR A 66 -22.93 11.45 -12.32
N ARG A 67 -23.65 12.21 -13.10
CA ARG A 67 -23.10 13.06 -14.16
C ARG A 67 -23.35 14.50 -13.81
N ARG A 68 -22.29 15.30 -13.76
CA ARG A 68 -22.37 16.75 -13.50
C ARG A 68 -21.69 17.50 -14.63
N VAL A 69 -22.44 18.41 -15.24
CA VAL A 69 -21.91 19.33 -16.26
C VAL A 69 -22.01 20.74 -15.69
N ARG A 70 -20.89 21.46 -15.65
CA ARG A 70 -20.83 22.86 -15.20
C ARG A 70 -20.30 23.73 -16.32
N HIS A 71 -21.04 24.76 -16.65
CA HIS A 71 -20.65 25.76 -17.63
C HIS A 71 -20.48 27.11 -16.94
N PHE A 72 -19.37 27.77 -17.20
CA PHE A 72 -19.14 29.16 -16.77
C PHE A 72 -19.66 30.14 -17.80
N THR A 73 -20.13 31.30 -17.34
CA THR A 73 -20.55 32.40 -18.20
C THR A 73 -19.31 33.07 -18.84
N LYS A 74 -19.55 33.85 -19.91
CA LYS A 74 -18.45 34.44 -20.69
C LYS A 74 -17.46 35.25 -19.84
N PRO A 75 -17.84 36.11 -18.90
CA PRO A 75 -16.88 36.84 -18.06
C PRO A 75 -15.94 35.92 -17.31
N PHE A 76 -16.46 34.91 -16.61
CA PHE A 76 -15.67 34.00 -15.80
C PHE A 76 -14.82 33.02 -16.65
N ARG A 77 -15.20 32.74 -17.89
CA ARG A 77 -14.34 31.98 -18.84
C ARG A 77 -13.13 32.78 -19.26
N MET A 78 -13.29 34.11 -19.44
CA MET A 78 -12.16 34.98 -19.76
C MET A 78 -11.15 35.09 -18.60
N ASP A 79 -11.61 34.89 -17.36
CA ASP A 79 -10.79 34.84 -16.14
C ASP A 79 -10.14 33.44 -15.94
N GLY A 80 -10.11 32.57 -16.96
CA GLY A 80 -9.47 31.26 -16.91
C GLY A 80 -10.33 30.09 -16.38
N ASN A 81 -11.61 30.33 -16.02
CA ASN A 81 -12.47 29.25 -15.59
C ASN A 81 -12.93 28.39 -16.78
N VAL A 82 -12.70 27.07 -16.69
CA VAL A 82 -13.04 26.10 -17.74
C VAL A 82 -14.31 25.35 -17.38
N SER A 83 -15.19 25.16 -18.37
CA SER A 83 -16.36 24.28 -18.21
C SER A 83 -15.91 22.85 -17.95
N THR A 84 -16.57 22.15 -17.02
CA THR A 84 -16.19 20.82 -16.59
C THR A 84 -17.35 19.85 -16.72
N GLU A 85 -17.05 18.64 -17.16
CA GLU A 85 -17.93 17.49 -17.07
C GLU A 85 -17.32 16.47 -16.13
N THR A 86 -18.08 16.03 -15.15
CA THR A 86 -17.66 15.00 -14.18
C THR A 86 -18.63 13.83 -14.28
N LEU A 87 -18.10 12.65 -14.47
CA LEU A 87 -18.84 11.40 -14.43
C LEU A 87 -18.30 10.56 -13.27
N LEU A 88 -19.19 10.08 -12.42
CA LEU A 88 -18.87 9.19 -11.30
C LEU A 88 -19.78 7.98 -11.40
N LEU A 89 -19.18 6.80 -11.43
CA LEU A 89 -19.85 5.51 -11.30
C LEU A 89 -19.27 4.75 -10.11
N GLU A 90 -20.12 4.41 -9.16
CA GLU A 90 -19.78 3.57 -8.02
C GLU A 90 -20.66 2.33 -8.02
N LEU A 91 -20.05 1.15 -7.91
CA LEU A 91 -20.73 -0.13 -7.77
C LEU A 91 -20.20 -0.86 -6.53
N ASN A 92 -21.12 -1.28 -5.67
CA ASN A 92 -20.83 -2.17 -4.54
C ASN A 92 -21.71 -3.41 -4.68
N MET A 93 -21.09 -4.56 -4.84
CA MET A 93 -21.79 -5.83 -4.96
C MET A 93 -21.23 -6.83 -3.95
N ARG A 94 -22.13 -7.54 -3.29
CA ARG A 94 -21.81 -8.68 -2.45
C ARG A 94 -22.79 -9.81 -2.71
N THR A 95 -22.25 -11.01 -2.92
CA THR A 95 -23.09 -12.18 -3.13
C THR A 95 -22.46 -13.42 -2.48
N SER A 96 -23.29 -14.22 -1.85
CA SER A 96 -22.92 -15.47 -1.18
C SER A 96 -23.87 -16.59 -1.60
N PRO A 97 -23.89 -16.97 -2.90
CA PRO A 97 -24.73 -18.04 -3.40
C PRO A 97 -24.28 -19.41 -2.86
N PHE A 98 -25.08 -20.44 -3.14
CA PHE A 98 -24.77 -21.83 -2.81
C PHE A 98 -24.45 -22.04 -1.33
N LYS A 99 -25.29 -21.48 -0.42
CA LYS A 99 -25.14 -21.62 1.04
C LYS A 99 -23.80 -21.07 1.58
N GLY A 100 -23.20 -20.10 0.88
CA GLY A 100 -21.92 -19.50 1.26
C GLY A 100 -20.69 -20.31 0.83
N PHE A 101 -20.84 -21.22 -0.15
CA PHE A 101 -19.71 -21.83 -0.83
C PHE A 101 -18.86 -20.78 -1.54
N THR A 102 -19.53 -19.85 -2.22
CA THR A 102 -18.89 -18.73 -2.90
C THR A 102 -19.25 -17.45 -2.15
N ASP A 103 -18.25 -16.69 -1.75
CA ASP A 103 -18.40 -15.30 -1.28
C ASP A 103 -17.69 -14.39 -2.29
N LEU A 104 -18.45 -13.52 -2.95
CA LEU A 104 -17.95 -12.55 -3.91
C LEU A 104 -18.26 -11.15 -3.39
N GLU A 105 -17.23 -10.32 -3.29
CA GLU A 105 -17.33 -8.90 -2.99
C GLU A 105 -16.66 -8.12 -4.12
N TRP A 106 -17.37 -7.19 -4.72
CA TRP A 106 -16.85 -6.33 -5.76
C TRP A 106 -17.16 -4.88 -5.46
N TYR A 107 -16.11 -4.11 -5.34
CA TYR A 107 -16.14 -2.66 -5.31
C TYR A 107 -15.57 -2.12 -6.61
N TYR A 108 -16.27 -1.19 -7.24
CA TYR A 108 -15.85 -0.52 -8.45
C TYR A 108 -16.20 0.96 -8.34
N ASN A 109 -15.23 1.81 -8.55
CA ASN A 109 -15.40 3.26 -8.56
C ASN A 109 -14.60 3.84 -9.72
N VAL A 110 -15.24 4.66 -10.53
CA VAL A 110 -14.59 5.39 -11.60
C VAL A 110 -15.13 6.81 -11.65
N SER A 111 -14.24 7.78 -11.73
CA SER A 111 -14.59 9.20 -11.84
C SER A 111 -13.66 9.93 -12.79
N THR A 112 -14.17 11.01 -13.37
CA THR A 112 -13.35 11.99 -14.07
C THR A 112 -12.98 13.10 -13.11
N GLU A 113 -11.69 13.40 -12.99
CA GLU A 113 -11.17 14.47 -12.14
C GLU A 113 -10.04 15.25 -12.84
N LYS A 114 -9.53 16.28 -12.20
CA LYS A 114 -8.30 16.93 -12.60
C LYS A 114 -7.24 16.68 -11.55
N THR A 115 -6.08 16.25 -11.97
CA THR A 115 -4.92 16.04 -11.11
C THR A 115 -3.68 16.65 -11.73
N SER A 116 -2.65 16.87 -10.94
CA SER A 116 -1.35 17.30 -11.42
C SER A 116 -0.38 16.11 -11.49
N LYS A 117 0.63 16.20 -12.34
CA LYS A 117 1.81 15.35 -12.23
C LYS A 117 2.49 15.62 -10.91
N THR A 118 3.26 14.68 -10.44
CA THR A 118 4.03 14.80 -9.21
C THR A 118 5.48 15.10 -9.56
N ASP A 119 6.06 16.12 -8.93
CA ASP A 119 7.48 16.41 -8.96
C ASP A 119 8.14 15.92 -7.68
N ARG A 120 9.39 15.50 -7.78
CA ARG A 120 10.19 15.06 -6.64
C ARG A 120 11.47 15.86 -6.57
N GLN A 121 11.85 16.25 -5.36
CA GLN A 121 13.08 16.97 -5.10
C GLN A 121 13.69 16.57 -3.77
N PHE A 122 15.00 16.44 -3.75
CA PHE A 122 15.78 16.22 -2.55
C PHE A 122 16.12 17.57 -1.88
N PHE A 123 15.83 17.68 -0.61
CA PHE A 123 16.13 18.84 0.22
C PHE A 123 17.18 18.47 1.24
N ALA A 124 18.26 19.26 1.24
CA ALA A 124 19.31 19.11 2.25
C ALA A 124 18.75 19.40 3.65
N VAL A 125 19.11 18.58 4.61
CA VAL A 125 18.75 18.69 6.03
C VAL A 125 19.97 18.45 6.90
N GLN A 126 19.85 18.72 8.19
CA GLN A 126 20.91 18.44 9.15
C GLN A 126 21.12 16.93 9.31
N GLN A 127 22.34 16.56 9.69
CA GLN A 127 22.67 15.18 10.02
C GLN A 127 21.77 14.65 11.14
N GLY A 128 21.18 13.48 10.92
CA GLY A 128 20.21 12.86 11.82
C GLY A 128 18.75 13.07 11.42
N ASP A 129 18.43 14.06 10.58
CA ASP A 129 17.07 14.39 10.13
C ASP A 129 16.76 13.89 8.72
N GLY A 130 17.76 13.37 7.98
CA GLY A 130 17.64 12.92 6.62
C GLY A 130 17.26 11.45 6.51
N SER A 131 16.82 11.09 5.30
CA SER A 131 16.54 9.70 4.90
C SER A 131 17.38 9.27 3.70
N TYR A 132 18.19 10.16 3.16
CA TYR A 132 19.04 9.94 2.00
C TYR A 132 20.38 10.65 2.17
N VAL A 133 21.41 10.12 1.49
CA VAL A 133 22.72 10.76 1.30
C VAL A 133 23.01 10.84 -0.20
N TRP A 134 23.75 11.86 -0.60
CA TRP A 134 24.23 11.98 -1.97
C TRP A 134 25.63 11.38 -2.12
N ARG A 135 25.85 10.61 -3.20
CA ARG A 135 27.15 10.02 -3.56
C ARG A 135 27.38 10.23 -5.04
N ASP A 136 28.40 11.00 -5.37
CA ASP A 136 28.80 11.31 -6.75
C ASP A 136 29.43 10.09 -7.42
N GLN A 137 28.63 9.32 -8.15
CA GLN A 137 29.08 8.09 -8.79
C GLN A 137 29.91 8.31 -10.05
N ASN A 138 29.61 9.38 -10.79
CA ASN A 138 30.22 9.68 -12.08
C ASN A 138 31.31 10.76 -11.97
N ASN A 139 31.59 11.28 -10.77
CA ASN A 139 32.57 12.32 -10.46
C ASN A 139 32.36 13.60 -11.27
N ASN A 140 31.10 14.01 -11.50
CA ASN A 140 30.76 15.22 -12.22
C ASN A 140 30.40 16.41 -11.30
N GLU A 141 30.35 16.19 -9.98
CA GLU A 141 29.94 17.14 -8.93
C GLU A 141 28.50 17.67 -9.09
N LEU A 142 27.69 17.06 -9.95
CA LEU A 142 26.27 17.41 -10.15
C LEU A 142 25.40 16.44 -9.38
N LYS A 143 24.41 16.96 -8.65
CA LYS A 143 23.48 16.14 -7.87
C LYS A 143 22.39 15.59 -8.77
N GLU A 144 22.58 14.38 -9.28
CA GLU A 144 21.63 13.68 -10.10
C GLU A 144 20.67 12.83 -9.22
N PHE A 145 19.47 12.56 -9.71
CA PHE A 145 18.43 11.93 -8.88
C PHE A 145 18.77 10.48 -8.48
N ASP A 146 19.50 9.76 -9.31
CA ASP A 146 19.97 8.39 -9.10
C ASP A 146 21.17 8.28 -8.15
N GLU A 147 21.80 9.39 -7.79
CA GLU A 147 22.93 9.48 -6.87
C GLU A 147 22.50 9.68 -5.40
N PHE A 148 21.20 9.73 -5.13
CA PHE A 148 20.66 9.80 -3.78
C PHE A 148 20.30 8.42 -3.24
N TYR A 149 20.98 7.99 -2.19
CA TYR A 149 20.84 6.68 -1.58
C TYR A 149 20.12 6.77 -0.24
N PRO A 150 19.15 5.86 0.04
CA PRO A 150 18.58 5.76 1.38
C PRO A 150 19.66 5.47 2.40
N ILE A 151 19.58 6.14 3.56
CA ILE A 151 20.48 5.89 4.67
C ILE A 151 20.07 4.60 5.41
N ASN A 152 21.09 3.84 5.85
CA ASN A 152 20.90 2.67 6.71
C ASN A 152 20.94 3.06 8.21
N TYR A 153 21.58 4.16 8.57
CA TYR A 153 21.68 4.65 9.95
C TYR A 153 21.69 6.18 10.03
N SER A 154 21.21 6.72 11.12
CA SER A 154 20.93 8.16 11.26
C SER A 154 22.14 9.09 11.09
N ASN A 155 23.36 8.58 11.32
CA ASN A 155 24.59 9.40 11.20
C ASN A 155 25.34 9.17 9.89
N GLU A 156 24.79 8.40 8.95
CA GLU A 156 25.39 8.23 7.62
C GLU A 156 25.46 9.58 6.90
N ILE A 157 26.61 9.90 6.31
CA ILE A 157 26.83 11.12 5.52
C ILE A 157 27.24 10.75 4.09
N GLY A 158 26.84 11.58 3.14
CA GLY A 158 27.26 11.48 1.74
C GLY A 158 28.58 12.21 1.48
N ASP A 159 28.94 12.30 0.22
CA ASP A 159 30.21 12.94 -0.22
C ASP A 159 30.24 14.44 0.07
N ASP A 160 29.08 15.08 0.18
CA ASP A 160 28.95 16.49 0.56
C ASP A 160 28.71 16.71 2.07
N SER A 161 28.80 15.65 2.88
CA SER A 161 28.58 15.67 4.33
C SER A 161 27.18 16.11 4.76
N LEU A 162 26.20 16.05 3.85
CA LEU A 162 24.80 16.38 4.11
C LEU A 162 23.90 15.14 4.08
N GLN A 163 22.73 15.29 4.67
CA GLN A 163 21.62 14.36 4.49
C GLN A 163 20.48 15.04 3.74
N TYR A 164 19.59 14.23 3.18
CA TYR A 164 18.50 14.72 2.36
C TYR A 164 17.18 14.05 2.72
N VAL A 165 16.10 14.77 2.52
CA VAL A 165 14.74 14.24 2.51
C VAL A 165 14.14 14.40 1.13
N LEU A 166 13.52 13.34 0.61
CA LEU A 166 12.77 13.38 -0.64
C LEU A 166 11.38 13.94 -0.35
N ARG A 167 11.04 15.02 -1.05
CA ARG A 167 9.68 15.60 -0.99
C ARG A 167 9.03 15.56 -2.37
N THR A 168 7.74 15.32 -2.35
CA THR A 168 6.90 15.29 -3.54
C THR A 168 5.97 16.49 -3.54
N PHE A 169 5.85 17.14 -4.68
CA PHE A 169 5.01 18.32 -4.90
C PHE A 169 4.09 18.07 -6.10
N PRO A 170 2.84 18.55 -6.07
CA PRO A 170 2.05 18.61 -7.28
C PRO A 170 2.65 19.65 -8.24
N SER A 171 2.72 19.33 -9.54
CA SER A 171 3.05 20.34 -10.56
C SER A 171 1.93 21.37 -10.71
N ASP A 172 2.23 22.54 -11.25
CA ASP A 172 1.25 23.63 -11.40
C ASP A 172 0.17 23.32 -12.46
N GLU A 173 0.40 22.36 -13.35
CA GLU A 173 -0.51 21.99 -14.42
C GLU A 173 -1.52 20.92 -13.98
N LEU A 174 -2.82 21.27 -14.05
CA LEU A 174 -3.92 20.34 -13.80
C LEU A 174 -4.35 19.63 -15.08
N ILE A 175 -4.14 18.33 -15.13
CA ILE A 175 -4.45 17.46 -16.27
C ILE A 175 -5.77 16.73 -15.99
N PRO A 176 -6.74 16.69 -16.93
CA PRO A 176 -7.93 15.88 -16.80
C PRO A 176 -7.58 14.40 -16.86
N VAL A 177 -8.07 13.62 -15.90
CA VAL A 177 -7.83 12.18 -15.78
C VAL A 177 -9.10 11.42 -15.46
N ILE A 178 -9.07 10.13 -15.76
CA ILE A 178 -9.99 9.13 -15.25
C ILE A 178 -9.33 8.47 -14.05
N ASP A 179 -9.94 8.56 -12.87
CA ASP A 179 -9.53 7.82 -11.65
C ASP A 179 -10.41 6.58 -11.52
N LEU A 180 -9.80 5.41 -11.66
CA LEU A 180 -10.43 4.09 -11.52
C LEU A 180 -9.90 3.40 -10.27
N LYS A 181 -10.81 2.88 -9.45
CA LYS A 181 -10.49 2.01 -8.32
C LYS A 181 -11.42 0.81 -8.33
N THR A 182 -10.87 -0.38 -8.39
CA THR A 182 -11.66 -1.61 -8.27
C THR A 182 -10.98 -2.62 -7.35
N ASN A 183 -11.80 -3.31 -6.59
CA ASN A 183 -11.37 -4.38 -5.70
C ASN A 183 -12.38 -5.53 -5.81
N LEU A 184 -11.92 -6.65 -6.35
CA LEU A 184 -12.70 -7.88 -6.48
C LEU A 184 -12.11 -8.92 -5.54
N ARG A 185 -12.91 -9.42 -4.61
CA ARG A 185 -12.57 -10.50 -3.70
C ARG A 185 -13.49 -11.68 -3.92
N LEU A 186 -12.92 -12.81 -4.26
CA LEU A 186 -13.62 -14.08 -4.43
C LEU A 186 -13.09 -15.09 -3.41
N ARG A 187 -13.96 -15.61 -2.59
CA ARG A 187 -13.63 -16.69 -1.63
C ARG A 187 -14.47 -17.91 -1.89
N LEU A 188 -13.81 -19.07 -1.99
CA LEU A 188 -14.45 -20.37 -2.18
C LEU A 188 -14.23 -21.24 -0.94
N LYS A 189 -15.32 -21.80 -0.38
CA LYS A 189 -15.32 -22.64 0.82
C LYS A 189 -16.05 -23.95 0.55
N PRO A 190 -15.39 -24.97 -0.05
CA PRO A 190 -16.01 -26.25 -0.40
C PRO A 190 -16.67 -26.96 0.79
N GLN A 191 -16.15 -26.78 2.01
CA GLN A 191 -16.74 -27.30 3.24
C GLN A 191 -18.23 -26.91 3.46
N ARG A 192 -18.67 -25.79 2.87
CA ARG A 192 -20.08 -25.34 2.97
C ARG A 192 -21.06 -26.21 2.18
N LEU A 193 -20.57 -26.84 1.10
CA LEU A 193 -21.33 -27.80 0.28
C LEU A 193 -21.18 -29.21 0.81
N ILE A 194 -19.99 -29.60 1.24
CA ILE A 194 -19.64 -30.97 1.66
C ILE A 194 -19.80 -31.09 3.17
N LYS A 195 -21.03 -31.30 3.65
CA LYS A 195 -21.31 -31.35 5.09
C LYS A 195 -20.83 -32.62 5.78
N LYS A 196 -20.79 -33.75 5.07
CA LYS A 196 -20.36 -35.07 5.58
C LYS A 196 -19.46 -35.75 4.55
N PRO A 197 -18.16 -35.49 4.58
CA PRO A 197 -17.24 -36.08 3.59
C PRO A 197 -17.02 -37.56 3.95
N ASN A 198 -17.53 -38.48 3.14
CA ASN A 198 -17.41 -39.93 3.32
C ASN A 198 -16.22 -40.54 2.58
N SER A 199 -15.71 -39.91 1.53
CA SER A 199 -14.56 -40.36 0.77
C SER A 199 -13.30 -39.53 1.08
N PHE A 200 -12.11 -40.05 0.78
CA PHE A 200 -10.85 -39.33 0.92
C PHE A 200 -10.85 -38.03 0.11
N THR A 201 -11.31 -38.11 -1.14
CA THR A 201 -11.40 -36.95 -2.04
C THR A 201 -12.35 -35.87 -1.50
N ALA A 202 -13.49 -36.25 -0.93
CA ALA A 202 -14.42 -35.30 -0.33
C ALA A 202 -13.84 -34.65 0.95
N LYS A 203 -13.08 -35.39 1.76
CA LYS A 203 -12.36 -34.84 2.92
C LYS A 203 -11.32 -33.83 2.51
N THR A 204 -10.51 -34.14 1.48
CA THR A 204 -9.47 -33.22 0.97
C THR A 204 -10.09 -31.97 0.38
N LEU A 205 -11.15 -32.08 -0.42
CA LEU A 205 -11.85 -30.92 -0.98
C LEU A 205 -12.48 -30.04 0.12
N ALA A 206 -13.05 -30.66 1.16
CA ALA A 206 -13.62 -29.91 2.28
C ALA A 206 -12.56 -29.19 3.13
N ALA A 207 -11.32 -29.69 3.14
CA ALA A 207 -10.21 -29.08 3.86
C ALA A 207 -9.60 -27.86 3.15
N ILE A 208 -9.87 -27.69 1.85
CA ILE A 208 -9.34 -26.60 1.04
C ILE A 208 -10.30 -25.41 1.08
N SER A 209 -9.77 -24.21 1.25
CA SER A 209 -10.48 -22.96 0.93
C SER A 209 -9.55 -22.05 0.13
N THR A 210 -10.11 -21.20 -0.74
CA THR A 210 -9.32 -20.30 -1.55
C THR A 210 -9.84 -18.88 -1.46
N GLU A 211 -8.94 -17.91 -1.52
CA GLU A 211 -9.28 -16.50 -1.59
C GLU A 211 -8.45 -15.82 -2.67
N SER A 212 -9.14 -15.23 -3.65
CA SER A 212 -8.54 -14.44 -4.72
C SER A 212 -8.92 -12.99 -4.51
N VAL A 213 -7.93 -12.10 -4.52
CA VAL A 213 -8.13 -10.65 -4.45
C VAL A 213 -7.46 -10.01 -5.66
N PHE A 214 -8.25 -9.25 -6.41
CA PHE A 214 -7.77 -8.49 -7.54
C PHE A 214 -8.07 -7.01 -7.32
N ARG A 215 -7.06 -6.17 -7.40
CA ARG A 215 -7.17 -4.73 -7.17
C ARG A 215 -6.51 -3.95 -8.29
N ILE A 216 -7.20 -2.94 -8.79
CA ILE A 216 -6.66 -1.95 -9.73
C ILE A 216 -6.93 -0.56 -9.15
N GLU A 217 -5.93 0.27 -9.18
CA GLU A 217 -6.01 1.71 -8.94
C GLU A 217 -5.27 2.38 -10.09
N GLU A 218 -5.93 3.27 -10.83
CA GLU A 218 -5.31 3.93 -11.98
C GLU A 218 -5.85 5.32 -12.18
N LYS A 219 -4.94 6.26 -12.42
CA LYS A 219 -5.22 7.60 -12.93
C LYS A 219 -4.66 7.70 -14.35
N SER A 220 -5.55 7.79 -15.33
CA SER A 220 -5.19 7.76 -16.75
C SER A 220 -5.66 9.02 -17.46
N THR A 221 -4.83 9.52 -18.38
CA THR A 221 -5.18 10.59 -19.33
C THR A 221 -5.86 10.06 -20.59
N GLU A 222 -6.22 8.76 -20.64
CA GLU A 222 -6.92 8.16 -21.77
C GLU A 222 -8.22 8.93 -22.08
N THR A 223 -8.40 9.30 -23.34
CA THR A 223 -9.54 10.09 -23.79
C THR A 223 -10.76 9.25 -24.10
N ASP A 224 -10.58 7.98 -24.44
CA ASP A 224 -11.70 7.05 -24.66
C ASP A 224 -12.20 6.49 -23.32
N LEU A 225 -13.13 7.21 -22.71
CA LEU A 225 -13.78 6.83 -21.46
C LEU A 225 -14.25 5.36 -21.45
N LYS A 226 -14.74 4.83 -22.58
CA LYS A 226 -15.25 3.46 -22.64
C LYS A 226 -14.19 2.41 -22.37
N GLN A 227 -12.95 2.65 -22.79
CA GLN A 227 -11.84 1.71 -22.60
C GLN A 227 -11.55 1.47 -21.12
N ILE A 228 -11.54 2.53 -20.34
CA ILE A 228 -11.28 2.46 -18.89
C ILE A 228 -12.53 1.93 -18.16
N TYR A 229 -13.73 2.47 -18.49
CA TYR A 229 -14.97 2.04 -17.85
C TYR A 229 -15.32 0.56 -18.08
N LEU A 230 -14.95 0.00 -19.22
CA LEU A 230 -15.15 -1.42 -19.53
C LEU A 230 -13.98 -2.31 -19.07
N MET A 231 -13.02 -1.76 -18.32
CA MET A 231 -11.86 -2.48 -17.80
C MET A 231 -11.07 -3.20 -18.89
N ASN A 232 -10.74 -2.47 -19.98
CA ASN A 232 -9.83 -3.00 -20.98
C ASN A 232 -8.41 -3.07 -20.41
N PHE A 233 -7.96 -4.27 -20.01
CA PHE A 233 -6.70 -4.50 -19.32
C PHE A 233 -5.47 -4.07 -20.13
N ASP A 234 -5.54 -4.08 -21.45
CA ASP A 234 -4.43 -3.65 -22.31
C ASP A 234 -4.14 -2.14 -22.24
N LYS A 235 -5.05 -1.37 -21.63
CA LYS A 235 -4.91 0.07 -21.46
C LYS A 235 -4.38 0.48 -20.09
N PHE A 236 -4.30 -0.45 -19.16
CA PHE A 236 -3.78 -0.17 -17.83
C PHE A 236 -2.25 -0.22 -17.78
N LEU A 237 -1.66 0.58 -16.92
CA LEU A 237 -0.21 0.74 -16.76
C LEU A 237 0.48 1.06 -18.09
N ASN A 238 -0.13 1.91 -18.91
CA ASN A 238 0.40 2.34 -20.18
C ASN A 238 1.34 3.52 -19.99
N ASP A 239 2.55 3.45 -20.57
CA ASP A 239 3.61 4.45 -20.41
C ASP A 239 3.24 5.85 -20.88
N SER A 240 2.30 5.95 -21.84
CA SER A 240 1.91 7.23 -22.43
C SER A 240 0.70 7.87 -21.76
N THR A 241 -0.20 7.07 -21.18
CA THR A 241 -1.50 7.57 -20.70
C THR A 241 -1.69 7.43 -19.20
N THR A 242 -0.97 6.51 -18.53
CA THR A 242 -1.07 6.34 -17.08
C THR A 242 -0.21 7.37 -16.36
N LEU A 243 -0.81 8.20 -15.51
CA LEU A 243 -0.07 9.08 -14.59
C LEU A 243 0.39 8.33 -13.35
N SER A 244 -0.51 7.55 -12.76
CA SER A 244 -0.18 6.64 -11.66
C SER A 244 -1.12 5.45 -11.71
N GLY A 245 -0.57 4.26 -11.58
CA GLY A 245 -1.35 3.04 -11.61
C GLY A 245 -0.73 1.94 -10.76
N LYS A 246 -1.59 1.10 -10.19
CA LYS A 246 -1.19 -0.08 -9.44
C LYS A 246 -2.18 -1.21 -9.68
N ILE A 247 -1.67 -2.36 -10.12
CA ILE A 247 -2.42 -3.60 -10.26
C ILE A 247 -1.86 -4.61 -9.27
N SER A 248 -2.72 -5.20 -8.47
CA SER A 248 -2.34 -6.23 -7.50
C SER A 248 -3.25 -7.44 -7.63
N TYR A 249 -2.66 -8.60 -7.73
CA TYR A 249 -3.33 -9.89 -7.69
C TYR A 249 -2.77 -10.73 -6.53
N GLN A 250 -3.64 -11.19 -5.65
CA GLN A 250 -3.29 -12.10 -4.56
C GLN A 250 -4.16 -13.34 -4.65
N GLN A 251 -3.53 -14.51 -4.56
CA GLN A 251 -4.19 -15.80 -4.46
C GLN A 251 -3.72 -16.51 -3.20
N ASP A 252 -4.64 -16.75 -2.29
CA ASP A 252 -4.41 -17.57 -1.10
C ASP A 252 -5.12 -18.93 -1.26
N VAL A 253 -4.43 -19.99 -0.92
CA VAL A 253 -4.97 -21.34 -0.80
C VAL A 253 -4.71 -21.81 0.61
N TYR A 254 -5.76 -22.13 1.34
CA TYR A 254 -5.70 -22.63 2.72
C TYR A 254 -6.01 -24.12 2.75
N LEU A 255 -5.21 -24.88 3.50
CA LEU A 255 -5.51 -26.25 3.88
C LEU A 255 -5.76 -26.28 5.39
N PHE A 256 -6.86 -26.86 5.80
CA PHE A 256 -7.27 -26.99 7.21
C PHE A 256 -7.38 -25.63 7.93
N GLU A 257 -7.94 -24.62 7.25
CA GLU A 257 -7.96 -23.21 7.70
C GLU A 257 -8.42 -23.01 9.15
N ASN A 258 -9.34 -23.83 9.64
CA ASN A 258 -9.93 -23.71 10.99
C ASN A 258 -9.37 -24.73 11.98
N GLU A 259 -8.33 -25.47 11.62
CA GLU A 259 -7.73 -26.49 12.47
C GLU A 259 -6.50 -25.93 13.21
N LEU A 260 -6.07 -26.66 14.26
CA LEU A 260 -4.87 -26.33 15.02
C LEU A 260 -3.61 -26.38 14.16
N THR A 261 -3.62 -27.23 13.14
CA THR A 261 -2.57 -27.34 12.13
C THR A 261 -3.14 -26.90 10.80
N ASN A 262 -2.58 -25.86 10.22
CA ASN A 262 -3.02 -25.32 8.94
C ASN A 262 -1.84 -24.88 8.07
N PHE A 263 -2.12 -24.83 6.76
CA PHE A 263 -1.19 -24.34 5.75
C PHE A 263 -1.85 -23.22 4.95
N ARG A 264 -1.07 -22.22 4.59
CA ARG A 264 -1.47 -21.20 3.63
C ARG A 264 -0.39 -21.08 2.57
N PHE A 265 -0.79 -21.23 1.32
CA PHE A 265 0.03 -20.91 0.16
C PHE A 265 -0.44 -19.57 -0.38
N ARG A 266 0.46 -18.63 -0.57
CA ARG A 266 0.19 -17.31 -1.12
C ARG A 266 0.98 -17.06 -2.38
N TYR A 267 0.33 -16.54 -3.39
CA TYR A 267 0.93 -15.88 -4.54
C TYR A 267 0.48 -14.42 -4.53
N LEU A 268 1.41 -13.50 -4.59
CA LEU A 268 1.18 -12.06 -4.69
C LEU A 268 1.96 -11.52 -5.88
N GLN A 269 1.28 -10.79 -6.76
CA GLN A 269 1.88 -10.01 -7.82
C GLN A 269 1.38 -8.58 -7.72
N THR A 270 2.29 -7.62 -7.70
CA THR A 270 1.97 -6.21 -7.72
C THR A 270 2.80 -5.54 -8.81
N GLN A 271 2.15 -4.76 -9.66
CA GLN A 271 2.78 -3.92 -10.66
C GLN A 271 2.35 -2.49 -10.39
N SER A 272 3.28 -1.54 -10.45
CA SER A 272 3.01 -0.11 -10.36
C SER A 272 3.72 0.66 -11.45
N LEU A 273 3.11 1.76 -11.84
CA LEU A 273 3.65 2.73 -12.76
C LEU A 273 3.33 4.12 -12.22
N THR A 274 4.34 4.97 -12.12
CA THR A 274 4.17 6.36 -11.71
C THR A 274 4.93 7.26 -12.66
N GLN A 275 4.22 8.21 -13.27
CA GLN A 275 4.81 9.21 -14.14
C GLN A 275 5.09 10.48 -13.34
N TYR A 276 6.36 10.80 -13.20
CA TYR A 276 6.83 12.10 -12.70
C TYR A 276 7.09 13.05 -13.86
N SER A 277 7.43 14.30 -13.58
CA SER A 277 7.69 15.28 -14.65
C SER A 277 8.91 14.93 -15.50
N LEU A 278 9.93 14.30 -14.91
CA LEU A 278 11.20 14.01 -15.58
C LEU A 278 11.40 12.53 -15.93
N ASN A 279 10.74 11.62 -15.21
CA ASN A 279 10.92 10.19 -15.39
C ASN A 279 9.62 9.40 -15.16
N LEU A 280 9.65 8.15 -15.62
CA LEU A 280 8.61 7.15 -15.43
C LEU A 280 9.19 6.01 -14.61
N GLU A 281 8.59 5.68 -13.48
CA GLU A 281 8.98 4.53 -12.65
C GLU A 281 8.02 3.37 -12.81
N LYS A 282 8.59 2.17 -12.95
CA LYS A 282 7.86 0.90 -13.05
C LYS A 282 8.40 -0.08 -12.03
N ASP A 283 7.52 -0.56 -11.16
CA ASP A 283 7.87 -1.57 -10.18
C ASP A 283 7.10 -2.86 -10.40
N LEU A 284 7.74 -3.97 -10.16
CA LEU A 284 7.17 -5.31 -10.17
C LEU A 284 7.60 -6.05 -8.91
N LEU A 285 6.64 -6.45 -8.10
CA LEU A 285 6.83 -7.36 -6.97
C LEU A 285 6.10 -8.66 -7.23
N LEU A 286 6.83 -9.78 -7.19
CA LEU A 286 6.28 -11.13 -7.17
C LEU A 286 6.69 -11.78 -5.85
N GLU A 287 5.74 -12.33 -5.12
CA GLU A 287 5.99 -13.08 -3.90
C GLU A 287 5.22 -14.40 -3.93
N ARG A 288 5.91 -15.46 -3.55
CA ARG A 288 5.33 -16.79 -3.32
C ARG A 288 5.71 -17.20 -1.91
N SER A 289 4.72 -17.48 -1.09
CA SER A 289 4.99 -17.87 0.30
C SER A 289 4.16 -19.06 0.74
N ILE A 290 4.75 -19.82 1.65
CA ILE A 290 4.13 -20.96 2.33
C ILE A 290 4.21 -20.67 3.81
N ARG A 291 3.08 -20.67 4.48
CA ARG A 291 2.99 -20.60 5.92
C ARG A 291 2.42 -21.90 6.47
N PHE A 292 3.15 -22.53 7.35
CA PHE A 292 2.72 -23.65 8.15
C PHE A 292 2.54 -23.18 9.59
N LEU A 293 1.42 -23.47 10.20
CA LEU A 293 1.14 -23.16 11.59
C LEU A 293 0.62 -24.42 12.28
N THR A 294 1.15 -24.72 13.48
CA THR A 294 0.61 -25.77 14.33
C THR A 294 0.63 -25.39 15.80
N ARG A 295 -0.31 -25.91 16.56
CA ARG A 295 -0.40 -25.73 18.02
C ARG A 295 -0.47 -27.08 18.70
N LEU A 296 0.51 -27.36 19.58
CA LEU A 296 0.64 -28.60 20.31
C LEU A 296 0.25 -28.40 21.78
N GLY A 297 -0.69 -29.19 22.27
CA GLY A 297 -1.12 -29.16 23.67
C GLY A 297 -1.65 -27.81 24.16
N GLY A 298 -2.02 -26.90 23.27
CA GLY A 298 -2.53 -25.56 23.60
C GLY A 298 -1.48 -24.57 24.15
N ARG A 299 -0.26 -25.03 24.40
CA ARG A 299 0.82 -24.21 24.99
C ARG A 299 1.97 -23.92 24.05
N LEU A 300 2.29 -24.84 23.15
CA LEU A 300 3.39 -24.69 22.19
C LEU A 300 2.80 -24.37 20.82
N GLY A 301 3.18 -23.23 20.26
CA GLY A 301 2.90 -22.83 18.88
C GLY A 301 4.16 -22.92 18.04
N PHE A 302 4.05 -23.43 16.83
CA PHE A 302 5.11 -23.41 15.84
C PHE A 302 4.54 -22.84 14.54
N GLU A 303 5.23 -21.87 14.00
CA GLU A 303 4.92 -21.26 12.70
C GLU A 303 6.18 -21.27 11.85
N LEU A 304 6.08 -21.70 10.60
CA LEU A 304 7.16 -21.63 9.62
C LEU A 304 6.67 -20.85 8.42
N ASN A 305 7.36 -19.75 8.09
CA ASN A 305 7.15 -18.99 6.88
C ASN A 305 8.33 -19.24 5.94
N LEU A 306 8.03 -19.62 4.70
CA LEU A 306 8.96 -19.74 3.59
C LEU A 306 8.49 -18.81 2.49
N ALA A 307 9.36 -17.96 1.99
CA ALA A 307 9.01 -17.03 0.92
C ALA A 307 10.09 -16.96 -0.15
N SER A 308 9.67 -16.79 -1.39
CA SER A 308 10.52 -16.40 -2.50
C SER A 308 9.95 -15.11 -3.08
N SER A 309 10.79 -14.10 -3.21
CA SER A 309 10.44 -12.80 -3.74
C SER A 309 11.25 -12.44 -4.97
N TYR A 310 10.65 -11.72 -5.90
CA TYR A 310 11.30 -11.07 -7.01
C TYR A 310 10.81 -9.63 -7.06
N ASN A 311 11.73 -8.70 -6.92
CA ASN A 311 11.45 -7.27 -6.90
C ASN A 311 12.28 -6.57 -7.97
N ARG A 312 11.62 -5.86 -8.88
CA ARG A 312 12.27 -5.11 -9.94
C ARG A 312 11.75 -3.69 -9.97
N SER A 313 12.65 -2.73 -9.95
CA SER A 313 12.37 -1.32 -10.21
C SER A 313 13.12 -0.85 -11.44
N ARG A 314 12.46 -0.08 -12.28
CA ARG A 314 13.05 0.54 -13.48
C ARG A 314 12.60 1.99 -13.58
N SER A 315 13.56 2.85 -13.89
CA SER A 315 13.32 4.26 -14.15
C SER A 315 13.65 4.57 -15.61
N LEU A 316 12.69 5.12 -16.33
CA LEU A 316 12.82 5.51 -17.73
C LEU A 316 12.79 7.03 -17.81
N SER A 317 13.83 7.65 -18.35
CA SER A 317 13.85 9.09 -18.62
C SER A 317 12.81 9.46 -19.68
N THR A 318 12.02 10.50 -19.44
CA THR A 318 11.07 11.05 -20.42
C THR A 318 11.73 12.05 -21.40
N SER A 319 12.99 12.38 -21.16
CA SER A 319 13.77 13.34 -21.97
C SER A 319 15.09 12.72 -22.41
N SER A 320 15.44 12.85 -23.69
CA SER A 320 16.69 12.36 -24.28
C SER A 320 17.96 13.07 -23.79
N SER A 321 17.82 14.11 -22.97
CA SER A 321 18.93 14.94 -22.49
C SER A 321 19.42 14.60 -21.08
N TYR A 322 18.78 13.68 -20.39
CA TYR A 322 19.18 13.24 -19.06
C TYR A 322 19.39 11.72 -19.07
N SER A 323 20.51 11.27 -18.51
CA SER A 323 20.72 9.87 -18.15
C SER A 323 19.64 9.40 -17.18
N SER A 324 19.40 8.11 -17.08
CA SER A 324 18.34 7.51 -16.26
C SER A 324 18.23 8.17 -14.88
N SER A 325 17.07 8.77 -14.61
CA SER A 325 16.87 9.58 -13.41
C SER A 325 16.21 8.81 -12.28
N GLY A 326 16.76 7.67 -11.92
CA GLY A 326 16.23 6.86 -10.80
C GLY A 326 17.00 5.56 -10.65
N ARG A 327 16.94 4.99 -9.43
CA ARG A 327 17.61 3.74 -9.11
C ARG A 327 16.93 2.57 -9.80
N GLU A 328 17.74 1.70 -10.40
CA GLU A 328 17.27 0.48 -11.01
C GLU A 328 17.83 -0.73 -10.26
N TYR A 329 17.01 -1.76 -10.05
CA TYR A 329 17.42 -3.00 -9.46
C TYR A 329 16.51 -4.17 -9.88
N GLU A 330 17.05 -5.39 -9.81
CA GLU A 330 16.35 -6.64 -10.08
C GLU A 330 16.73 -7.69 -9.02
N ILE A 331 16.04 -7.65 -7.88
CA ILE A 331 16.41 -8.45 -6.70
C ILE A 331 15.55 -9.71 -6.63
N GLN A 332 16.22 -10.86 -6.55
CA GLN A 332 15.61 -12.12 -6.16
C GLN A 332 15.97 -12.44 -4.72
N GLY A 333 14.98 -12.82 -3.92
CA GLY A 333 15.17 -13.15 -2.51
C GLY A 333 14.49 -14.43 -2.09
N TYR A 334 15.05 -15.06 -1.07
CA TYR A 334 14.50 -16.21 -0.36
C TYR A 334 14.51 -15.92 1.13
N ASN A 335 13.39 -16.19 1.79
CA ASN A 335 13.25 -16.02 3.23
C ASN A 335 12.79 -17.32 3.88
N VAL A 336 13.41 -17.64 5.02
CA VAL A 336 13.00 -18.74 5.90
C VAL A 336 12.86 -18.16 7.31
N ALA A 337 11.65 -18.20 7.86
CA ALA A 337 11.35 -17.59 9.15
C ALA A 337 10.52 -18.53 10.05
N PRO A 338 11.16 -19.40 10.85
CA PRO A 338 10.50 -20.15 11.91
C PRO A 338 10.22 -19.27 13.12
N ASN A 339 9.04 -19.46 13.73
CA ASN A 339 8.61 -18.83 14.96
C ASN A 339 8.10 -19.90 15.93
N ILE A 340 8.66 -19.94 17.13
CA ILE A 340 8.27 -20.84 18.19
C ILE A 340 7.69 -20.01 19.34
N SER A 341 6.44 -20.25 19.72
CA SER A 341 5.80 -19.61 20.86
C SER A 341 5.47 -20.61 21.94
N TYR A 342 5.73 -20.26 23.18
CA TYR A 342 5.43 -21.08 24.34
C TYR A 342 4.64 -20.29 25.37
N ARG A 343 3.52 -20.86 25.84
CA ARG A 343 2.65 -20.29 26.87
C ARG A 343 2.69 -21.17 28.14
N PRO A 344 3.64 -20.91 29.07
CA PRO A 344 3.71 -21.63 30.31
C PRO A 344 2.42 -21.48 31.13
N PHE A 345 1.84 -20.28 31.11
CA PHE A 345 0.56 -19.91 31.72
C PHE A 345 -0.33 -19.17 30.72
N GLN A 346 -1.62 -19.04 31.01
CA GLN A 346 -2.56 -18.34 30.12
C GLN A 346 -2.19 -16.86 29.90
N ASP A 347 -1.57 -16.27 30.91
CA ASP A 347 -1.25 -14.86 30.95
C ASP A 347 0.19 -14.54 30.48
N TRP A 348 1.00 -15.57 30.14
CA TRP A 348 2.40 -15.41 29.77
C TRP A 348 2.74 -16.15 28.50
N GLU A 349 3.28 -15.43 27.52
CA GLU A 349 3.78 -15.97 26.27
C GLU A 349 5.24 -15.59 26.06
N ILE A 350 6.04 -16.53 25.61
CA ILE A 350 7.43 -16.35 25.18
C ILE A 350 7.48 -16.79 23.72
N ALA A 351 8.10 -15.98 22.85
CA ALA A 351 8.24 -16.27 21.43
C ALA A 351 9.69 -16.10 20.98
N LEU A 352 10.18 -17.07 20.22
CA LEU A 352 11.47 -17.05 19.55
C LEU A 352 11.21 -17.01 18.05
N LEU A 353 11.60 -15.91 17.41
CA LEU A 353 11.54 -15.73 15.96
C LEU A 353 12.96 -15.77 15.41
N LEU A 354 13.16 -16.58 14.40
CA LEU A 354 14.39 -16.61 13.61
C LEU A 354 14.03 -16.19 12.19
N SER A 355 14.92 -15.48 11.50
CA SER A 355 14.80 -15.19 10.07
C SER A 355 16.14 -15.34 9.38
N TYR A 356 16.09 -15.90 8.19
CA TYR A 356 17.19 -15.99 7.26
C TYR A 356 16.71 -15.48 5.90
N ASP A 357 17.32 -14.40 5.42
CA ASP A 357 17.05 -13.79 4.13
C ASP A 357 18.31 -13.83 3.27
N ASP A 358 18.21 -14.41 2.09
CA ASP A 358 19.26 -14.44 1.06
C ASP A 358 18.73 -13.70 -0.17
N ARG A 359 19.43 -12.65 -0.59
CA ARG A 359 19.01 -11.76 -1.67
C ARG A 359 20.14 -11.49 -2.63
N THR A 360 19.82 -11.46 -3.91
CA THR A 360 20.79 -11.21 -4.98
C THR A 360 20.20 -10.22 -5.97
N ASP A 361 20.93 -9.16 -6.29
CA ASP A 361 20.61 -8.26 -7.38
C ASP A 361 21.15 -8.86 -8.69
N ARG A 362 20.25 -9.10 -9.64
CA ARG A 362 20.57 -9.70 -10.94
C ARG A 362 20.77 -8.67 -12.05
N GLN A 363 20.64 -7.40 -11.74
CA GLN A 363 20.87 -6.37 -12.74
C GLN A 363 22.31 -6.44 -13.24
N PRO A 364 22.55 -6.33 -14.56
CA PRO A 364 23.92 -6.33 -15.08
C PRO A 364 24.67 -5.15 -14.49
N LEU A 365 25.76 -5.46 -13.85
CA LEU A 365 26.66 -4.49 -13.24
C LEU A 365 27.35 -3.63 -14.29
N LEU A 366 27.83 -2.46 -13.87
CA LEU A 366 28.71 -1.59 -14.66
C LEU A 366 29.84 -2.39 -15.32
N GLU A 367 30.30 -1.95 -16.51
CA GLU A 367 31.35 -2.59 -17.29
C GLU A 367 32.55 -2.98 -16.41
N GLY A 368 32.80 -4.29 -16.27
CA GLY A 368 33.95 -4.85 -15.55
C GLY A 368 33.65 -5.73 -14.35
N SER A 369 32.43 -5.77 -13.82
CA SER A 369 32.07 -6.67 -12.73
C SER A 369 31.49 -7.99 -13.26
N THR A 370 32.02 -9.12 -12.76
CA THR A 370 31.62 -10.47 -13.20
C THR A 370 30.67 -11.17 -12.25
N LYS A 371 30.37 -10.59 -11.09
CA LYS A 371 29.54 -11.23 -10.05
C LYS A 371 28.40 -10.33 -9.61
N PRO A 372 27.20 -10.90 -9.44
CA PRO A 372 26.07 -10.15 -8.86
C PRO A 372 26.38 -9.76 -7.41
N VAL A 373 25.74 -8.72 -6.94
CA VAL A 373 25.77 -8.33 -5.54
C VAL A 373 24.76 -9.16 -4.77
N SER A 374 25.16 -9.66 -3.63
CA SER A 374 24.30 -10.43 -2.75
C SER A 374 24.39 -9.97 -1.31
N ALA A 375 23.29 -10.13 -0.59
CA ALA A 375 23.25 -9.89 0.83
C ALA A 375 22.53 -11.02 1.56
N VAL A 376 23.10 -11.39 2.71
CA VAL A 376 22.49 -12.32 3.65
C VAL A 376 22.15 -11.57 4.92
N VAL A 377 20.88 -11.58 5.30
CA VAL A 377 20.39 -10.99 6.55
C VAL A 377 19.84 -12.09 7.43
N THR A 378 20.38 -12.20 8.64
CA THR A 378 19.89 -13.13 9.66
C THR A 378 19.41 -12.38 10.88
N SER A 379 18.26 -12.75 11.42
CA SER A 379 17.78 -12.18 12.67
C SER A 379 17.33 -13.25 13.66
N VAL A 380 17.52 -12.94 14.95
CA VAL A 380 17.06 -13.72 16.09
C VAL A 380 16.36 -12.76 17.03
N SER A 381 15.06 -12.93 17.23
CA SER A 381 14.27 -12.14 18.17
C SER A 381 13.68 -13.04 19.26
N LEU A 382 13.83 -12.62 20.52
CA LEU A 382 13.21 -13.22 21.69
C LEU A 382 12.24 -12.23 22.30
N GLY A 383 10.96 -12.57 22.28
CA GLY A 383 9.88 -11.77 22.84
C GLY A 383 9.25 -12.44 24.05
N SER A 384 8.83 -11.63 25.03
CA SER A 384 8.05 -12.08 26.19
C SER A 384 6.88 -11.13 26.42
N THR A 385 5.68 -11.66 26.56
CA THR A 385 4.48 -10.88 26.83
C THR A 385 3.77 -11.46 28.06
N TYR A 386 3.61 -10.64 29.08
CA TYR A 386 2.88 -10.97 30.30
C TYR A 386 1.65 -10.06 30.46
N SER A 387 0.49 -10.66 30.62
CA SER A 387 -0.81 -9.96 30.75
C SER A 387 -1.28 -9.97 32.21
N PHE A 388 -1.43 -8.79 32.80
CA PHE A 388 -1.94 -8.62 34.19
C PHE A 388 -3.47 -8.65 34.19
N ARG A 389 -4.09 -9.78 34.06
CA ARG A 389 -5.56 -10.06 34.11
C ARG A 389 -6.47 -8.83 34.16
N GLY A 390 -6.67 -8.17 33.01
CA GLY A 390 -7.55 -7.00 32.87
C GLY A 390 -7.00 -5.68 33.41
N LYS A 391 -5.76 -5.66 33.94
CA LYS A 391 -5.12 -4.45 34.46
C LYS A 391 -4.04 -3.87 33.56
N GLY A 392 -3.41 -4.68 32.72
CA GLY A 392 -2.35 -4.18 31.85
C GLY A 392 -1.50 -5.26 31.22
N ARG A 393 -0.39 -4.88 30.63
CA ARG A 393 0.51 -5.75 29.89
C ARG A 393 1.96 -5.29 30.01
N LEU A 394 2.87 -6.25 30.12
CA LEU A 394 4.32 -6.07 29.97
C LEU A 394 4.76 -6.82 28.73
N LYS A 395 5.40 -6.14 27.78
CA LYS A 395 6.05 -6.73 26.61
C LYS A 395 7.53 -6.36 26.64
N ALA A 396 8.39 -7.35 26.54
CA ALA A 396 9.83 -7.19 26.36
C ALA A 396 10.28 -7.95 25.13
N GLU A 397 11.15 -7.38 24.34
CA GLU A 397 11.67 -7.98 23.10
C GLU A 397 13.15 -7.58 22.94
N ILE A 398 13.97 -8.52 22.54
CA ILE A 398 15.35 -8.29 22.14
C ILE A 398 15.58 -8.98 20.78
N GLU A 399 16.18 -8.27 19.86
CA GLU A 399 16.52 -8.73 18.52
C GLU A 399 17.98 -8.46 18.23
N ARG A 400 18.64 -9.45 17.64
CA ARG A 400 19.94 -9.33 17.00
C ARG A 400 19.79 -9.59 15.53
N THR A 401 20.22 -8.65 14.70
CA THR A 401 20.25 -8.77 13.24
C THR A 401 21.68 -8.65 12.77
N SER A 402 22.10 -9.57 11.87
CA SER A 402 23.38 -9.53 11.20
C SER A 402 23.14 -9.44 9.70
N ALA A 403 23.72 -8.42 9.06
CA ALA A 403 23.67 -8.21 7.61
C ALA A 403 25.07 -8.31 7.03
N ALA A 404 25.26 -9.21 6.06
CA ALA A 404 26.49 -9.39 5.30
C ALA A 404 26.22 -9.08 3.83
N ILE A 405 27.10 -8.32 3.18
CA ILE A 405 27.00 -7.94 1.77
C ILE A 405 28.28 -8.38 1.08
N GLU A 406 28.14 -9.03 -0.07
CA GLU A 406 29.23 -9.40 -0.95
C GLU A 406 29.23 -8.53 -2.21
N ASN A 407 30.42 -8.10 -2.66
CA ASN A 407 30.65 -7.27 -3.85
C ASN A 407 30.00 -5.87 -3.78
N GLU A 408 30.16 -5.19 -2.64
CA GLU A 408 29.50 -3.93 -2.27
C GLU A 408 29.90 -2.71 -3.12
N ASP A 409 31.05 -2.72 -3.78
CA ASP A 409 31.71 -1.53 -4.33
C ASP A 409 30.98 -0.83 -5.51
N LEU A 410 29.81 -1.33 -5.93
CA LEU A 410 29.20 -0.93 -7.20
C LEU A 410 27.65 -0.77 -7.16
N VAL A 411 27.01 -0.57 -5.99
CA VAL A 411 25.55 -0.85 -5.95
C VAL A 411 24.68 0.23 -5.36
N SER A 412 23.72 0.64 -6.19
CA SER A 412 22.59 1.47 -5.80
C SER A 412 21.48 0.75 -4.98
N SER A 413 21.51 -0.58 -4.88
CA SER A 413 20.45 -1.41 -4.29
C SER A 413 20.77 -1.99 -2.90
N THR A 414 21.84 -1.52 -2.23
CA THR A 414 22.28 -2.01 -0.92
C THR A 414 21.17 -1.99 0.13
N TYR A 415 20.39 -0.91 0.18
CA TYR A 415 19.26 -0.77 1.10
C TYR A 415 18.19 -1.84 0.89
N GLU A 416 17.83 -2.10 -0.36
CA GLU A 416 16.83 -3.10 -0.73
C GLU A 416 17.34 -4.53 -0.50
N LEU A 417 18.62 -4.78 -0.74
CA LEU A 417 19.27 -6.08 -0.50
C LEU A 417 19.32 -6.40 0.99
N THR A 418 19.69 -5.43 1.83
CA THR A 418 19.79 -5.61 3.28
C THR A 418 18.47 -5.41 4.02
N LEU A 419 17.37 -5.12 3.32
CA LEU A 419 16.09 -4.77 3.97
C LEU A 419 16.19 -3.54 4.88
N GLY A 420 17.07 -2.60 4.54
CA GLY A 420 17.34 -1.41 5.34
C GLY A 420 18.22 -1.66 6.58
N ASN A 421 18.82 -2.86 6.72
CA ASN A 421 19.73 -3.15 7.81
C ASN A 421 21.15 -2.66 7.49
N VAL A 422 21.85 -2.20 8.51
CA VAL A 422 23.26 -1.81 8.42
C VAL A 422 24.12 -3.08 8.31
N LYS A 423 25.16 -3.04 7.46
CA LYS A 423 26.16 -4.10 7.40
C LYS A 423 26.81 -4.32 8.76
N GLY A 424 26.89 -5.59 9.19
CA GLY A 424 27.40 -5.97 10.52
C GLY A 424 26.28 -6.36 11.48
N GLU A 425 26.48 -6.20 12.75
CA GLU A 425 25.56 -6.64 13.80
C GLU A 425 24.80 -5.47 14.42
N THR A 426 23.49 -5.56 14.44
CA THR A 426 22.59 -4.61 15.07
C THR A 426 21.83 -5.30 16.20
N TYR A 427 21.72 -4.64 17.34
CA TYR A 427 20.90 -5.08 18.47
C TYR A 427 19.80 -4.07 18.72
N ILE A 428 18.59 -4.57 18.89
CA ILE A 428 17.41 -3.75 19.22
C ILE A 428 16.72 -4.39 20.42
N TRP A 429 16.32 -3.58 21.39
CA TRP A 429 15.51 -4.06 22.52
C TRP A 429 14.41 -3.06 22.85
N ASN A 430 13.25 -3.60 23.14
CA ASN A 430 12.03 -2.84 23.41
C ASN A 430 11.40 -3.33 24.69
N LEU A 431 10.99 -2.41 25.56
CA LEU A 431 10.21 -2.69 26.75
C LEU A 431 8.97 -1.79 26.75
N TYR A 432 7.84 -2.42 26.72
CA TYR A 432 6.54 -1.75 26.80
C TYR A 432 5.81 -2.25 28.04
N PHE A 433 5.37 -1.33 28.88
CA PHE A 433 4.55 -1.60 30.04
C PHE A 433 3.35 -0.68 30.07
N ASP A 434 2.16 -1.23 30.22
CA ASP A 434 0.95 -0.50 30.54
C ASP A 434 0.25 -1.15 31.74
N TYR A 435 -0.22 -0.33 32.65
CA TYR A 435 -0.90 -0.81 33.84
C TYR A 435 -1.97 0.16 34.33
N ARG A 436 -3.17 -0.35 34.56
CA ARG A 436 -4.29 0.38 35.12
C ARG A 436 -4.18 0.36 36.65
N LEU A 437 -3.73 1.48 37.22
CA LEU A 437 -3.61 1.65 38.66
C LEU A 437 -4.97 1.75 39.36
N SER A 438 -5.93 2.43 38.71
CA SER A 438 -7.33 2.55 39.17
C SER A 438 -8.28 2.62 37.97
N GLN A 439 -9.58 2.77 38.21
CA GLN A 439 -10.56 2.99 37.11
C GLN A 439 -10.25 4.27 36.32
N PHE A 440 -9.55 5.22 36.93
CA PHE A 440 -9.29 6.56 36.38
C PHE A 440 -7.82 6.79 36.01
N ILE A 441 -6.89 5.94 36.44
CA ILE A 441 -5.45 6.18 36.30
C ILE A 441 -4.82 4.99 35.57
N THR A 442 -4.13 5.28 34.47
CA THR A 442 -3.30 4.33 33.72
C THR A 442 -1.87 4.87 33.64
N ALA A 443 -0.90 4.02 33.94
CA ALA A 443 0.53 4.30 33.76
C ALA A 443 1.05 3.51 32.57
N SER A 444 1.85 4.14 31.72
CA SER A 444 2.55 3.49 30.62
C SER A 444 4.01 3.89 30.58
N LEU A 445 4.86 2.92 30.20
CA LEU A 445 6.29 3.10 29.99
C LEU A 445 6.66 2.46 28.66
N ASN A 446 7.32 3.21 27.80
CA ASN A 446 7.97 2.71 26.61
C ASN A 446 9.46 3.01 26.69
N TYR A 447 10.29 1.99 26.49
CA TYR A 447 11.73 2.12 26.48
C TYR A 447 12.28 1.32 25.30
N ASP A 448 12.99 2.01 24.44
CA ASP A 448 13.59 1.47 23.23
C ASP A 448 15.09 1.71 23.26
N GLY A 449 15.86 0.70 22.91
CA GLY A 449 17.29 0.83 22.77
C GLY A 449 17.79 0.15 21.50
N ARG A 450 18.84 0.68 20.91
CA ARG A 450 19.51 0.10 19.77
C ARG A 450 21.02 0.31 19.83
N SER A 451 21.75 -0.68 19.33
CA SER A 451 23.19 -0.63 19.12
C SER A 451 23.48 -0.95 17.67
N LEU A 452 24.14 -0.06 16.97
CA LEU A 452 24.56 -0.21 15.57
C LEU A 452 26.03 -0.67 15.49
N PRO A 453 26.49 -1.30 14.39
CA PRO A 453 27.85 -1.82 14.25
C PRO A 453 28.94 -0.77 14.47
N GLU A 454 28.75 0.44 13.97
CA GLU A 454 29.72 1.55 14.01
C GLU A 454 29.20 2.76 14.80
N GLY A 455 28.15 2.58 15.60
CA GLY A 455 27.46 3.67 16.26
C GLY A 455 27.45 3.56 17.80
N ASN A 456 27.10 4.67 18.43
CA ASN A 456 26.80 4.69 19.86
C ASN A 456 25.49 3.96 20.14
N VAL A 457 25.37 3.41 21.34
CA VAL A 457 24.09 2.88 21.82
C VAL A 457 23.13 4.02 22.07
N ILE A 458 21.96 3.93 21.47
CA ILE A 458 20.92 4.95 21.57
C ILE A 458 19.80 4.39 22.46
N HIS A 459 19.37 5.20 23.43
CA HIS A 459 18.29 4.87 24.34
C HIS A 459 17.19 5.93 24.24
N THR A 460 15.95 5.50 24.11
CA THR A 460 14.78 6.39 24.14
C THR A 460 13.79 5.87 25.16
N GLY A 461 13.37 6.73 26.09
CA GLY A 461 12.40 6.38 27.12
C GLY A 461 11.26 7.38 27.18
N LYS A 462 10.04 6.89 27.27
CA LYS A 462 8.84 7.69 27.49
C LYS A 462 8.00 7.06 28.60
N ALA A 463 7.73 7.84 29.65
CA ALA A 463 6.78 7.47 30.71
C ALA A 463 5.59 8.42 30.69
N GLU A 464 4.39 7.89 30.80
CA GLU A 464 3.14 8.65 30.80
C GLU A 464 2.20 8.14 31.89
N ILE A 465 1.60 9.06 32.63
CA ILE A 465 0.48 8.77 33.54
C ILE A 465 -0.71 9.55 33.04
N ARG A 466 -1.78 8.83 32.72
CA ARG A 466 -3.04 9.39 32.24
C ARG A 466 -4.10 9.25 33.31
N ALA A 467 -4.69 10.35 33.73
CA ALA A 467 -5.85 10.41 34.61
C ALA A 467 -7.07 10.88 33.81
N VAL A 468 -8.20 10.18 33.96
CA VAL A 468 -9.49 10.55 33.34
C VAL A 468 -10.47 10.76 34.48
N PHE A 469 -10.98 11.98 34.60
CA PHE A 469 -11.90 12.41 35.66
C PHE A 469 -13.33 12.54 35.15
#